data_25ca05adb534bbcbaeca94224491eede
#
_entry.id   25ca05adb534bbcbaeca94224491eede
#
_cell.length_a   1.000
_cell.length_b   1.000
_cell.length_c   1.000
_cell.angle_alpha   90.00
_cell.angle_beta   90.00
_cell.angle_gamma   90.00
#
_symmetry.space_group_name_H-M   'P 1'
#
loop_
_entity.id
_entity.type
_entity.pdbx_description
1 polymer ?
#
loop_
_entity_poly.entity_id
_entity_poly.type
_entity_poly.pdbx_seq_one_letter_code
_entity_poly.pdbx_strand_id
1 'polypeptide(L)'
;MHNSQDLADTIGVFYREMQSFSLTPLRCGVGLLDREERVGELFTWNTTEQGESLELVGKIKMEGHPVLNKVYEGWLTATEYYPVLRGNEIKAYYQVLRPQIAFPDYHHDDVQYGNFFFFKEGGVYAWTEKEMKEDERNIYRRFTSVLSLTYKRYRDLQNAEARTRAAQIEAALERVRARTM
;
A
#
# COMPACT_ATOMS: atom_id res chain seq x y z
N MET A 1 11.78 3.71 16.40
CA MET A 1 12.43 3.47 15.08
C MET A 1 12.40 2.01 14.59
N HIS A 2 12.12 1.02 15.44
CA HIS A 2 12.07 -0.40 15.02
C HIS A 2 10.84 -0.80 14.18
N ASN A 3 9.75 -0.07 14.26
CA ASN A 3 8.45 -0.52 13.77
C ASN A 3 8.15 -0.24 12.28
N SER A 4 8.73 0.82 11.70
CA SER A 4 8.67 1.04 10.24
C SER A 4 9.52 0.01 9.50
N GLN A 5 10.58 -0.47 10.15
CA GLN A 5 11.45 -1.50 9.60
C GLN A 5 10.73 -2.85 9.53
N ASP A 6 9.97 -3.22 10.58
CA ASP A 6 9.20 -4.48 10.60
C ASP A 6 8.16 -4.54 9.46
N LEU A 7 7.52 -3.41 9.14
CA LEU A 7 6.60 -3.32 8.01
C LEU A 7 7.33 -3.47 6.68
N ALA A 8 8.43 -2.74 6.51
CA ALA A 8 9.27 -2.82 5.31
C ALA A 8 9.84 -4.24 5.12
N ASP A 9 10.33 -4.86 6.20
CA ASP A 9 10.86 -6.23 6.18
C ASP A 9 9.77 -7.25 5.78
N THR A 10 8.54 -7.09 6.30
CA THR A 10 7.40 -7.96 5.94
C THR A 10 7.08 -7.85 4.45
N ILE A 11 7.05 -6.63 3.91
CA ILE A 11 6.79 -6.40 2.48
C ILE A 11 7.95 -6.95 1.63
N GLY A 12 9.19 -6.83 2.10
CA GLY A 12 10.35 -7.36 1.42
C GLY A 12 10.39 -8.89 1.34
N VAL A 13 10.04 -9.56 2.43
CA VAL A 13 9.88 -11.03 2.43
C VAL A 13 8.84 -11.45 1.40
N PHE A 14 7.70 -10.78 1.37
CA PHE A 14 6.67 -11.08 0.39
C PHE A 14 7.13 -10.90 -1.06
N TYR A 15 7.82 -9.81 -1.36
CA TYR A 15 8.31 -9.54 -2.71
C TYR A 15 9.28 -10.64 -3.17
N ARG A 16 10.19 -11.09 -2.29
CA ARG A 16 11.10 -12.20 -2.58
C ARG A 16 10.34 -13.52 -2.81
N GLU A 17 9.35 -13.81 -1.99
CA GLU A 17 8.49 -15.00 -2.18
C GLU A 17 7.76 -14.94 -3.52
N MET A 18 7.21 -13.79 -3.90
CA MET A 18 6.57 -13.62 -5.21
C MET A 18 7.53 -13.88 -6.37
N GLN A 19 8.76 -13.39 -6.28
CA GLN A 19 9.77 -13.67 -7.30
C GLN A 19 10.09 -15.17 -7.39
N SER A 20 10.12 -15.87 -6.25
CA SER A 20 10.37 -17.32 -6.21
C SER A 20 9.30 -18.15 -6.90
N PHE A 21 8.05 -17.66 -6.94
CA PHE A 21 6.93 -18.29 -7.66
C PHE A 21 6.86 -17.90 -9.14
N SER A 22 7.88 -17.22 -9.69
CA SER A 22 7.88 -16.70 -11.06
C SER A 22 6.71 -15.75 -11.36
N LEU A 23 6.13 -15.16 -10.32
CA LEU A 23 5.13 -14.10 -10.44
C LEU A 23 5.86 -12.79 -10.68
N THR A 24 6.00 -12.41 -11.93
CA THR A 24 6.61 -11.14 -12.33
C THR A 24 5.51 -10.16 -12.73
N PRO A 25 4.93 -9.42 -11.77
CA PRO A 25 3.96 -8.39 -12.11
C PRO A 25 4.64 -7.25 -12.86
N LEU A 26 3.93 -6.60 -13.76
CA LEU A 26 4.36 -5.35 -14.38
C LEU A 26 4.67 -4.30 -13.31
N ARG A 27 3.84 -4.28 -12.29
CA ARG A 27 4.02 -3.48 -11.08
C ARG A 27 3.17 -4.05 -9.94
N CYS A 28 3.66 -3.95 -8.74
CA CYS A 28 2.92 -4.29 -7.54
C CYS A 28 3.35 -3.41 -6.38
N GLY A 29 2.55 -3.39 -5.35
CA GLY A 29 2.84 -2.64 -4.15
C GLY A 29 1.70 -2.65 -3.14
N VAL A 30 1.84 -1.76 -2.16
CA VAL A 30 0.87 -1.54 -1.10
C VAL A 30 0.35 -0.11 -1.23
N GLY A 31 -0.95 0.07 -1.09
CA GLY A 31 -1.60 1.37 -1.00
C GLY A 31 -2.24 1.53 0.38
N LEU A 32 -1.92 2.61 1.09
CA LEU A 32 -2.64 3.02 2.28
C LEU A 32 -3.69 4.04 1.88
N LEU A 33 -4.95 3.81 2.26
CA LEU A 33 -6.09 4.58 1.80
C LEU A 33 -6.64 5.46 2.92
N ASP A 34 -6.86 6.73 2.59
CA ASP A 34 -7.53 7.70 3.45
C ASP A 34 -8.97 7.90 3.00
N ARG A 35 -9.90 7.78 3.98
CA ARG A 35 -11.33 7.89 3.71
C ARG A 35 -11.79 9.34 3.58
N GLU A 36 -11.22 10.25 4.35
CA GLU A 36 -11.65 11.64 4.39
C GLU A 36 -11.14 12.40 3.18
N GLU A 37 -9.87 12.24 2.86
CA GLU A 37 -9.22 12.88 1.72
C GLU A 37 -9.46 12.16 0.39
N ARG A 38 -9.92 10.90 0.44
CA ARG A 38 -10.06 10.02 -0.73
C ARG A 38 -8.76 9.89 -1.53
N VAL A 39 -7.67 9.70 -0.80
CA VAL A 39 -6.31 9.60 -1.33
C VAL A 39 -5.72 8.24 -1.00
N GLY A 40 -4.91 7.71 -1.89
CA GLY A 40 -4.06 6.53 -1.66
C GLY A 40 -2.59 6.92 -1.65
N GLU A 41 -1.86 6.58 -0.57
CA GLU A 41 -0.41 6.62 -0.54
C GLU A 41 0.13 5.30 -1.06
N LEU A 42 0.88 5.33 -2.18
CA LEU A 42 1.39 4.14 -2.83
C LEU A 42 2.85 3.90 -2.48
N PHE A 43 3.12 2.69 -2.07
CA PHE A 43 4.46 2.17 -1.80
C PHE A 43 4.78 1.06 -2.77
N THR A 44 5.98 1.10 -3.33
CA THR A 44 6.55 0.03 -4.15
C THR A 44 7.80 -0.53 -3.51
N TRP A 45 8.12 -1.76 -3.85
CA TRP A 45 9.38 -2.38 -3.45
C TRP A 45 10.41 -2.17 -4.55
N ASN A 46 11.55 -1.58 -4.19
CA ASN A 46 12.66 -1.38 -5.10
C ASN A 46 13.89 -2.15 -4.63
N THR A 47 14.56 -2.81 -5.59
CA THR A 47 15.87 -3.43 -5.38
C THR A 47 16.92 -2.52 -5.98
N THR A 48 17.82 -2.00 -5.16
CA THR A 48 18.93 -1.14 -5.56
C THR A 48 20.28 -1.83 -5.28
N GLU A 49 21.39 -1.25 -5.77
CA GLU A 49 22.74 -1.72 -5.43
C GLU A 49 23.06 -1.65 -3.93
N GLN A 50 22.33 -0.81 -3.18
CA GLN A 50 22.48 -0.63 -1.72
C GLN A 50 21.59 -1.60 -0.92
N GLY A 51 20.78 -2.41 -1.58
CA GLY A 51 19.84 -3.35 -0.99
C GLY A 51 18.40 -3.11 -1.41
N GLU A 52 17.48 -3.78 -0.73
CA GLU A 52 16.06 -3.69 -0.98
C GLU A 52 15.42 -2.66 -0.05
N SER A 53 14.54 -1.82 -0.58
CA SER A 53 13.80 -0.80 0.20
C SER A 53 12.36 -0.67 -0.25
N LEU A 54 11.49 -0.32 0.71
CA LEU A 54 10.12 0.09 0.43
C LEU A 54 10.12 1.61 0.21
N GLU A 55 9.70 2.05 -0.95
CA GLU A 55 9.70 3.48 -1.29
C GLU A 55 8.27 3.99 -1.50
N LEU A 56 8.01 5.20 -0.98
CA LEU A 56 6.81 5.95 -1.30
C LEU A 56 6.90 6.46 -2.74
N VAL A 57 6.04 5.96 -3.61
CA VAL A 57 5.95 6.37 -5.01
C VAL A 57 5.23 7.70 -5.15
N GLY A 58 4.24 7.95 -4.30
CA GLY A 58 3.46 9.17 -4.25
C GLY A 58 2.06 8.97 -3.70
N LYS A 59 1.27 10.04 -3.80
CA LYS A 59 -0.13 10.07 -3.39
C LYS A 59 -1.01 10.22 -4.62
N ILE A 60 -2.05 9.40 -4.72
CA ILE A 60 -3.04 9.48 -5.80
C ILE A 60 -4.43 9.74 -5.25
N LYS A 61 -5.16 10.63 -5.93
CA LYS A 61 -6.59 10.78 -5.71
C LYS A 61 -7.32 9.57 -6.27
N MET A 62 -8.18 8.97 -5.46
CA MET A 62 -8.96 7.79 -5.85
C MET A 62 -10.22 8.19 -6.64
N GLU A 63 -9.99 9.04 -7.67
CA GLU A 63 -11.03 9.59 -8.55
C GLU A 63 -10.44 9.91 -9.94
N GLY A 64 -11.28 10.35 -10.87
CA GLY A 64 -10.84 10.76 -12.21
C GLY A 64 -10.72 9.62 -13.23
N HIS A 65 -10.76 8.35 -12.77
CA HIS A 65 -10.80 7.18 -13.64
C HIS A 65 -11.68 6.08 -13.03
N PRO A 66 -12.46 5.31 -13.83
CA PRO A 66 -13.33 4.26 -13.32
C PRO A 66 -12.63 3.22 -12.43
N VAL A 67 -11.40 2.83 -12.77
CA VAL A 67 -10.60 1.90 -11.96
C VAL A 67 -10.33 2.48 -10.58
N LEU A 68 -9.91 3.74 -10.45
CA LEU A 68 -9.63 4.37 -9.16
C LEU A 68 -10.88 4.45 -8.28
N ASN A 69 -12.02 4.83 -8.87
CA ASN A 69 -13.30 4.82 -8.17
C ASN A 69 -13.65 3.42 -7.66
N LYS A 70 -13.52 2.40 -8.50
CA LYS A 70 -13.82 1.01 -8.15
C LYS A 70 -12.85 0.42 -7.13
N VAL A 71 -11.58 0.79 -7.17
CA VAL A 71 -10.59 0.42 -6.14
C VAL A 71 -11.00 1.01 -4.79
N TYR A 72 -11.39 2.28 -4.77
CA TYR A 72 -11.85 2.93 -3.54
C TYR A 72 -13.14 2.30 -2.99
N GLU A 73 -14.15 2.04 -3.84
CA GLU A 73 -15.38 1.35 -3.48
C GLU A 73 -15.11 -0.07 -2.96
N GLY A 74 -14.23 -0.83 -3.63
CA GLY A 74 -13.81 -2.16 -3.23
C GLY A 74 -13.16 -2.18 -1.85
N TRP A 75 -12.30 -1.19 -1.56
CA TRP A 75 -11.72 -1.02 -0.23
C TRP A 75 -12.79 -0.74 0.85
N LEU A 76 -13.74 0.17 0.58
CA LEU A 76 -14.80 0.50 1.52
C LEU A 76 -15.71 -0.69 1.86
N THR A 77 -15.90 -1.59 0.89
CA THR A 77 -16.75 -2.77 1.03
C THR A 77 -15.97 -4.07 1.31
N ALA A 78 -14.63 -3.98 1.42
CA ALA A 78 -13.72 -5.13 1.54
C ALA A 78 -13.94 -6.16 0.42
N THR A 79 -14.25 -5.71 -0.81
CA THR A 79 -14.52 -6.54 -1.98
C THR A 79 -13.37 -6.45 -2.96
N GLU A 80 -12.69 -7.56 -3.23
CA GLU A 80 -11.60 -7.65 -4.21
C GLU A 80 -12.05 -7.15 -5.59
N TYR A 81 -11.11 -6.55 -6.34
CA TYR A 81 -11.43 -5.96 -7.63
C TYR A 81 -10.39 -6.35 -8.70
N TYR A 82 -10.86 -6.80 -9.85
CA TYR A 82 -10.05 -7.36 -10.93
C TYR A 82 -10.33 -6.68 -12.27
N PRO A 83 -9.87 -5.43 -12.48
CA PRO A 83 -10.05 -4.74 -13.75
C PRO A 83 -9.18 -5.32 -14.86
N VAL A 84 -9.70 -5.28 -16.07
CA VAL A 84 -8.93 -5.56 -17.29
C VAL A 84 -8.93 -4.30 -18.14
N LEU A 85 -7.75 -3.78 -18.45
CA LEU A 85 -7.57 -2.61 -19.31
C LEU A 85 -7.01 -3.04 -20.67
N ARG A 86 -7.51 -2.41 -21.73
CA ARG A 86 -7.12 -2.70 -23.12
C ARG A 86 -6.83 -1.43 -23.90
N GLY A 87 -5.76 -1.41 -24.66
CA GLY A 87 -5.44 -0.35 -25.60
C GLY A 87 -5.58 1.07 -25.05
N ASN A 88 -6.58 1.82 -25.50
CA ASN A 88 -6.80 3.21 -25.05
C ASN A 88 -7.19 3.36 -23.58
N GLU A 89 -7.78 2.33 -22.97
CA GLU A 89 -8.11 2.35 -21.53
C GLU A 89 -6.84 2.38 -20.67
N ILE A 90 -5.80 1.65 -21.09
CA ILE A 90 -4.47 1.69 -20.46
C ILE A 90 -3.92 3.11 -20.50
N LYS A 91 -3.94 3.75 -21.68
CA LYS A 91 -3.45 5.13 -21.85
C LYS A 91 -4.21 6.11 -20.95
N ALA A 92 -5.54 6.03 -20.93
CA ALA A 92 -6.38 6.88 -20.11
C ALA A 92 -6.08 6.72 -18.62
N TYR A 93 -5.90 5.48 -18.14
CA TYR A 93 -5.55 5.19 -16.76
C TYR A 93 -4.19 5.82 -16.38
N TYR A 94 -3.16 5.62 -17.20
CA TYR A 94 -1.84 6.19 -16.93
C TYR A 94 -1.80 7.71 -17.06
N GLN A 95 -2.60 8.33 -17.92
CA GLN A 95 -2.72 9.78 -18.02
C GLN A 95 -3.20 10.42 -16.72
N VAL A 96 -4.10 9.75 -15.98
CA VAL A 96 -4.57 10.22 -14.67
C VAL A 96 -3.50 10.02 -13.58
N LEU A 97 -2.69 8.97 -13.67
CA LEU A 97 -1.68 8.67 -12.66
C LEU A 97 -0.40 9.49 -12.80
N ARG A 98 0.09 9.72 -14.02
CA ARG A 98 1.38 10.37 -14.31
C ARG A 98 1.63 11.71 -13.58
N PRO A 99 0.63 12.61 -13.44
CA PRO A 99 0.84 13.84 -12.70
C PRO A 99 1.01 13.67 -11.18
N GLN A 100 0.66 12.50 -10.65
CA GLN A 100 0.51 12.26 -9.22
C GLN A 100 1.60 11.36 -8.65
N ILE A 101 2.11 10.43 -9.45
CA ILE A 101 3.13 9.45 -9.03
C ILE A 101 4.19 9.25 -10.11
N ALA A 102 5.41 8.98 -9.67
CA ALA A 102 6.49 8.57 -10.53
C ALA A 102 6.42 7.05 -10.77
N PHE A 103 6.46 6.62 -12.02
CA PHE A 103 6.60 5.22 -12.42
C PHE A 103 7.29 5.12 -13.78
N PRO A 104 7.98 4.00 -14.07
CA PRO A 104 8.60 3.77 -15.36
C PRO A 104 7.57 3.78 -16.49
N ASP A 105 7.99 4.21 -17.68
CA ASP A 105 7.16 4.02 -18.88
C ASP A 105 7.05 2.52 -19.17
N TYR A 106 5.87 1.98 -18.93
CA TYR A 106 5.57 0.63 -19.36
C TYR A 106 5.27 0.65 -20.86
N HIS A 107 5.96 -0.19 -21.61
CA HIS A 107 5.58 -0.47 -23.00
C HIS A 107 4.15 -1.00 -22.95
N HIS A 108 3.27 -0.39 -23.73
CA HIS A 108 1.84 -0.65 -23.69
C HIS A 108 1.58 -2.00 -24.33
N ASP A 109 1.56 -3.03 -23.52
CA ASP A 109 0.96 -4.30 -23.90
C ASP A 109 -0.53 -4.08 -24.20
N ASP A 110 -1.06 -4.86 -25.12
CA ASP A 110 -2.44 -4.70 -25.58
C ASP A 110 -3.47 -4.90 -24.46
N VAL A 111 -3.08 -5.57 -23.37
CA VAL A 111 -3.95 -5.89 -22.23
C VAL A 111 -3.17 -5.85 -20.92
N GLN A 112 -3.77 -5.27 -19.87
CA GLN A 112 -3.27 -5.34 -18.50
C GLN A 112 -4.37 -5.82 -17.54
N TYR A 113 -4.02 -6.75 -16.66
CA TYR A 113 -4.91 -7.32 -15.65
C TYR A 113 -4.56 -6.75 -14.28
N GLY A 114 -5.48 -6.01 -13.68
CA GLY A 114 -5.35 -5.50 -12.31
C GLY A 114 -5.85 -6.51 -11.28
N ASN A 115 -5.19 -6.56 -10.15
CA ASN A 115 -5.59 -7.40 -9.02
C ASN A 115 -5.44 -6.57 -7.75
N PHE A 116 -6.54 -6.38 -7.02
CA PHE A 116 -6.61 -5.55 -5.82
C PHE A 116 -7.22 -6.33 -4.66
N PHE A 117 -6.46 -6.42 -3.57
CA PHE A 117 -6.81 -7.15 -2.35
C PHE A 117 -6.80 -6.16 -1.20
N PHE A 118 -7.87 -6.12 -0.39
CA PHE A 118 -8.04 -5.06 0.58
C PHE A 118 -7.91 -5.54 2.03
N PHE A 119 -7.42 -4.64 2.87
CA PHE A 119 -7.46 -4.71 4.32
C PHE A 119 -7.95 -3.37 4.87
N LYS A 120 -8.12 -3.29 6.18
CA LYS A 120 -8.80 -2.14 6.82
C LYS A 120 -8.19 -0.79 6.45
N GLU A 121 -6.87 -0.69 6.40
CA GLU A 121 -6.14 0.56 6.20
C GLU A 121 -5.71 0.77 4.73
N GLY A 122 -5.97 -0.19 3.85
CA GLY A 122 -5.54 -0.06 2.46
C GLY A 122 -5.67 -1.33 1.64
N GLY A 123 -4.71 -1.56 0.76
CA GLY A 123 -4.72 -2.74 -0.11
C GLY A 123 -3.37 -3.08 -0.70
N VAL A 124 -3.28 -4.30 -1.18
CA VAL A 124 -2.18 -4.79 -2.02
C VAL A 124 -2.67 -4.80 -3.46
N TYR A 125 -1.84 -4.32 -4.37
CA TYR A 125 -2.17 -4.33 -5.78
C TYR A 125 -1.09 -4.99 -6.62
N ALA A 126 -1.51 -5.60 -7.72
CA ALA A 126 -0.62 -6.08 -8.77
C ALA A 126 -1.26 -5.88 -10.14
N TRP A 127 -0.44 -5.46 -11.11
CA TRP A 127 -0.80 -5.44 -12.52
C TRP A 127 0.05 -6.46 -13.27
N THR A 128 -0.58 -7.27 -14.09
CA THR A 128 0.06 -8.38 -14.80
C THR A 128 -0.31 -8.36 -16.29
N GLU A 129 0.56 -8.94 -17.14
CA GLU A 129 0.30 -9.11 -18.58
C GLU A 129 -0.71 -10.22 -18.86
N LYS A 130 -0.83 -11.18 -17.94
CA LYS A 130 -1.72 -12.32 -18.06
C LYS A 130 -2.68 -12.35 -16.87
N GLU A 131 -3.86 -12.90 -17.08
CA GLU A 131 -4.81 -13.11 -16.01
C GLU A 131 -4.19 -13.97 -14.90
N MET A 132 -4.27 -13.47 -13.66
CA MET A 132 -3.75 -14.15 -12.48
C MET A 132 -4.64 -15.35 -12.16
N LYS A 133 -4.04 -16.51 -11.93
CA LYS A 133 -4.74 -17.73 -11.54
C LYS A 133 -5.21 -17.65 -10.09
N GLU A 134 -6.13 -18.51 -9.71
CA GLU A 134 -6.70 -18.51 -8.36
C GLU A 134 -5.69 -18.89 -7.27
N ASP A 135 -4.78 -19.80 -7.54
CA ASP A 135 -3.67 -20.14 -6.63
C ASP A 135 -2.71 -18.94 -6.41
N GLU A 136 -2.42 -18.18 -7.47
CA GLU A 136 -1.65 -16.94 -7.39
C GLU A 136 -2.39 -15.87 -6.57
N ARG A 137 -3.70 -15.67 -6.82
CA ARG A 137 -4.55 -14.77 -6.02
C ARG A 137 -4.56 -15.15 -4.54
N ASN A 138 -4.55 -16.45 -4.23
CA ASN A 138 -4.51 -16.94 -2.86
C ASN A 138 -3.20 -16.58 -2.14
N ILE A 139 -2.08 -16.49 -2.84
CA ILE A 139 -0.81 -15.99 -2.30
C ILE A 139 -0.96 -14.52 -1.89
N TYR A 140 -1.53 -13.69 -2.78
CA TYR A 140 -1.78 -12.28 -2.48
C TYR A 140 -2.76 -12.08 -1.31
N ARG A 141 -3.82 -12.88 -1.20
CA ARG A 141 -4.76 -12.84 -0.06
C ARG A 141 -4.08 -13.14 1.26
N ARG A 142 -3.25 -14.19 1.29
CA ARG A 142 -2.48 -14.55 2.49
C ARG A 142 -1.53 -13.44 2.88
N PHE A 143 -0.82 -12.88 1.92
CA PHE A 143 0.06 -11.75 2.19
C PHE A 143 -0.72 -10.54 2.70
N THR A 144 -1.83 -10.17 2.08
CA THR A 144 -2.68 -9.07 2.51
C THR A 144 -3.14 -9.26 3.96
N SER A 145 -3.45 -10.50 4.35
CA SER A 145 -3.82 -10.84 5.74
C SER A 145 -2.65 -10.64 6.71
N VAL A 146 -1.45 -11.09 6.36
CA VAL A 146 -0.24 -10.91 7.18
C VAL A 146 0.11 -9.43 7.30
N LEU A 147 0.06 -8.68 6.20
CA LEU A 147 0.31 -7.25 6.17
C LEU A 147 -0.67 -6.49 7.06
N SER A 148 -1.96 -6.84 7.00
CA SER A 148 -2.99 -6.26 7.87
C SER A 148 -2.67 -6.43 9.36
N LEU A 149 -2.25 -7.62 9.76
CA LEU A 149 -1.85 -7.90 11.16
C LEU A 149 -0.61 -7.11 11.58
N THR A 150 0.40 -7.07 10.72
CA THR A 150 1.65 -6.34 10.97
C THR A 150 1.40 -4.84 11.09
N TYR A 151 0.59 -4.28 10.17
CA TYR A 151 0.25 -2.87 10.18
C TYR A 151 -0.60 -2.49 11.41
N LYS A 152 -1.53 -3.35 11.81
CA LYS A 152 -2.30 -3.16 13.06
C LYS A 152 -1.39 -3.09 14.27
N ARG A 153 -0.46 -4.04 14.43
CA ARG A 153 0.52 -4.04 15.53
C ARG A 153 1.36 -2.76 15.55
N TYR A 154 1.83 -2.34 14.38
CA TYR A 154 2.56 -1.09 14.23
C TYR A 154 1.76 0.12 14.72
N ARG A 155 0.49 0.24 14.31
CA ARG A 155 -0.42 1.31 14.75
C ARG A 155 -0.68 1.27 16.25
N ASP A 156 -0.94 0.10 16.79
CA ASP A 156 -1.21 -0.07 18.23
C ASP A 156 0.00 0.36 19.08
N LEU A 157 1.20 0.02 18.62
CA LEU A 157 2.44 0.40 19.31
C LEU A 157 2.73 1.90 19.21
N GLN A 158 2.55 2.51 18.04
CA GLN A 158 2.66 3.97 17.89
C GLN A 158 1.68 4.73 18.76
N ASN A 159 0.45 4.26 18.87
CA ASN A 159 -0.55 4.85 19.73
C ASN A 159 -0.17 4.71 21.22
N ALA A 160 0.39 3.57 21.65
CA ALA A 160 0.85 3.36 23.02
C ALA A 160 2.04 4.28 23.35
N GLU A 161 3.01 4.42 22.45
CA GLU A 161 4.15 5.33 22.62
C GLU A 161 3.70 6.80 22.70
N ALA A 162 2.76 7.23 21.85
CA ALA A 162 2.20 8.57 21.88
C ALA A 162 1.49 8.87 23.22
N ARG A 163 0.68 7.92 23.73
CA ARG A 163 0.01 8.05 25.03
C ARG A 163 1.01 8.13 26.19
N THR A 164 2.05 7.31 26.16
CA THR A 164 3.11 7.32 27.18
C THR A 164 3.84 8.67 27.19
N ARG A 165 4.18 9.19 25.99
CA ARG A 165 4.82 10.50 25.86
C ARG A 165 3.93 11.64 26.37
N ALA A 166 2.63 11.62 26.04
CA ALA A 166 1.67 12.62 26.52
C ALA A 166 1.57 12.60 28.06
N ALA A 167 1.46 11.43 28.68
CA ALA A 167 1.41 11.29 30.14
C ALA A 167 2.71 11.77 30.83
N GLN A 168 3.88 11.52 30.22
CA GLN A 168 5.16 12.02 30.73
C GLN A 168 5.24 13.55 30.69
N ILE A 169 4.76 14.17 29.62
CA ILE A 169 4.72 15.63 29.47
C ILE A 169 3.78 16.22 30.52
N GLU A 170 2.59 15.67 30.71
CA GLU A 170 1.61 16.13 31.69
C GLU A 170 2.15 16.04 33.11
N ALA A 171 2.76 14.90 33.47
CA ALA A 171 3.40 14.72 34.76
C ALA A 171 4.60 15.69 35.02
N ALA A 172 5.32 16.07 33.96
CA ALA A 172 6.38 17.05 34.04
C ALA A 172 5.82 18.47 34.27
N LEU A 173 4.74 18.82 33.56
CA LEU A 173 4.06 20.11 33.73
C LEU A 173 3.46 20.27 35.14
N GLU A 174 2.85 19.22 35.70
CA GLU A 174 2.34 19.23 37.09
C GLU A 174 3.45 19.43 38.11
N ARG A 175 4.61 18.77 37.94
CA ARG A 175 5.77 18.97 38.80
C ARG A 175 6.30 20.41 38.78
N VAL A 176 6.28 21.07 37.65
CA VAL A 176 6.66 22.47 37.50
C VAL A 176 5.64 23.36 38.20
N ARG A 177 4.34 23.13 38.02
CA ARG A 177 3.28 23.89 38.69
C ARG A 177 3.34 23.76 40.22
N ALA A 178 3.58 22.56 40.74
CA ALA A 178 3.69 22.31 42.16
C ALA A 178 4.92 22.99 42.85
N ARG A 179 5.96 23.36 42.04
CA ARG A 179 7.14 24.07 42.55
C ARG A 179 7.02 25.61 42.51
N THR A 180 6.03 26.12 41.79
CA THR A 180 5.81 27.56 41.59
C THR A 180 4.68 28.12 42.44
N MET A 181 4.02 27.28 43.26
CA MET A 181 3.14 27.64 44.37
C MET A 181 3.89 27.55 45.71
#